data_310714904d8c67666ce54285f3dc3693
#
_entry.id   310714904d8c67666ce54285f3dc3693
#
_cell.length_a   1.000
_cell.length_b   1.000
_cell.length_c   1.000
_cell.angle_alpha   90.00
_cell.angle_beta   90.00
_cell.angle_gamma   90.00
#
_symmetry.space_group_name_H-M   'P 1'
#
loop_
_entity.id
_entity.type
_entity.pdbx_description
1 polymer ?
#
loop_
_entity_poly.entity_id
_entity_poly.type
_entity_poly.pdbx_seq_one_letter_code
_entity_poly.pdbx_strand_id
1 'polypeptide(L)'
;GPAREFILLASPNFTLREDRVGGVNIRHWGLPDGEPRWDEALQATVESLSLYDERFGPYPYAELDVVAVPLKRASGVEYPGVFLLGASQYEQNTQRPFLLGLVASHEAAHQWWYGVVGSDVLLHPWQDEALATFSSLLYQQIYQPRSYPGTLQFYEQTVSEVDQGSGNTSVDQPVDAFTDHPNEYSPIVYDKGALFFVNLRDKLGDQIFFDALRSYYSHEQYKIASPADLLGAFESSCSCDLSDFYAQWGVE
;
A
#
# COMPACT_ATOMS: atom_id res chain seq x y z
N GLY A 1 -4.36 15.27 14.25
CA GLY A 1 -4.84 15.71 12.95
C GLY A 1 -6.26 15.17 12.70
N PRO A 2 -6.88 15.54 11.56
CA PRO A 2 -8.11 14.89 11.12
C PRO A 2 -7.89 13.40 10.89
N ALA A 3 -8.92 12.58 11.17
CA ALA A 3 -8.91 11.15 10.89
C ALA A 3 -10.27 10.75 10.31
N ARG A 4 -10.28 9.80 9.37
CA ARG A 4 -11.51 9.31 8.71
C ARG A 4 -12.34 8.44 9.63
N GLU A 5 -11.68 7.72 10.53
CA GLU A 5 -12.29 6.74 11.40
C GLU A 5 -11.46 6.54 12.67
N PHE A 6 -11.98 5.72 13.57
CA PHE A 6 -11.36 5.46 14.85
C PHE A 6 -11.50 3.97 15.21
N ILE A 7 -10.40 3.39 15.69
CA ILE A 7 -10.37 2.02 16.22
C ILE A 7 -9.84 2.01 17.65
N LEU A 8 -10.38 1.15 18.50
CA LEU A 8 -9.87 0.87 19.83
C LEU A 8 -9.49 -0.60 19.95
N LEU A 9 -8.22 -0.85 20.24
CA LEU A 9 -7.67 -2.16 20.49
C LEU A 9 -7.20 -2.25 21.94
N ALA A 10 -7.64 -3.27 22.67
CA ALA A 10 -7.30 -3.44 24.07
C ALA A 10 -7.10 -4.91 24.40
N SER A 11 -6.01 -5.23 25.09
CA SER A 11 -5.75 -6.54 25.66
C SER A 11 -4.88 -6.38 26.92
N PRO A 12 -5.18 -7.10 28.04
CA PRO A 12 -4.30 -7.12 29.21
C PRO A 12 -2.97 -7.85 28.93
N ASN A 13 -2.89 -8.58 27.81
CA ASN A 13 -1.73 -9.38 27.43
C ASN A 13 -0.89 -8.74 26.33
N PHE A 14 -1.22 -7.54 25.88
CA PHE A 14 -0.37 -6.85 24.92
C PHE A 14 0.99 -6.52 25.53
N THR A 15 2.02 -6.82 24.80
CA THR A 15 3.39 -6.35 25.04
C THR A 15 3.78 -5.37 23.96
N LEU A 16 4.71 -4.48 24.30
CA LEU A 16 5.11 -3.34 23.48
C LEU A 16 6.57 -3.47 23.04
N ARG A 17 6.82 -3.18 21.77
CA ARG A 17 8.12 -2.80 21.21
C ARG A 17 8.01 -1.41 20.63
N GLU A 18 9.04 -0.61 20.80
CA GLU A 18 9.04 0.77 20.31
C GLU A 18 10.32 1.06 19.54
N ASP A 19 10.19 1.90 18.54
CA ASP A 19 11.29 2.52 17.80
C ASP A 19 10.87 3.95 17.40
N ARG A 20 11.78 4.67 16.77
CA ARG A 20 11.54 6.05 16.39
C ARG A 20 12.22 6.39 15.06
N VAL A 21 11.47 7.06 14.18
CA VAL A 21 12.02 7.63 12.96
C VAL A 21 11.60 9.10 12.84
N GLY A 22 12.56 9.99 12.61
CA GLY A 22 12.31 11.42 12.62
C GLY A 22 11.69 11.88 13.95
N GLY A 23 10.51 12.49 13.87
CA GLY A 23 9.71 12.89 15.03
C GLY A 23 8.65 11.90 15.47
N VAL A 24 8.51 10.75 14.77
CA VAL A 24 7.41 9.79 14.94
C VAL A 24 7.81 8.65 15.86
N ASN A 25 7.01 8.36 16.88
CA ASN A 25 7.16 7.15 17.70
C ASN A 25 6.38 6.01 17.01
N ILE A 26 7.06 4.90 16.74
CA ILE A 26 6.46 3.69 16.18
C ILE A 26 6.33 2.68 17.30
N ARG A 27 5.11 2.17 17.52
CA ARG A 27 4.80 1.26 18.60
C ARG A 27 4.22 -0.04 18.03
N HIS A 28 4.88 -1.13 18.28
CA HIS A 28 4.40 -2.46 17.90
C HIS A 28 3.80 -3.16 19.12
N TRP A 29 2.52 -3.49 19.01
CA TRP A 29 1.74 -4.19 20.02
C TRP A 29 1.45 -5.62 19.57
N GLY A 30 1.72 -6.59 20.41
CA GLY A 30 1.44 -7.98 20.07
C GLY A 30 1.21 -8.86 21.29
N LEU A 31 0.76 -10.08 21.04
CA LEU A 31 0.66 -11.12 22.06
C LEU A 31 1.99 -11.90 22.12
N PRO A 32 2.39 -12.43 23.31
CA PRO A 32 3.71 -13.06 23.52
C PRO A 32 4.07 -14.15 22.51
N ASP A 33 3.09 -14.86 21.97
CA ASP A 33 3.31 -15.96 21.02
C ASP A 33 3.90 -15.54 19.65
N GLY A 34 3.85 -14.25 19.32
CA GLY A 34 4.38 -13.67 18.06
C GLY A 34 5.77 -13.06 18.15
N GLU A 35 6.39 -13.06 19.33
CA GLU A 35 7.65 -12.32 19.62
C GLU A 35 8.83 -12.51 18.66
N PRO A 36 9.11 -13.71 18.07
CA PRO A 36 10.33 -13.90 17.29
C PRO A 36 10.46 -12.99 16.06
N ARG A 37 9.37 -12.42 15.55
CA ARG A 37 9.38 -11.58 14.35
C ARG A 37 8.83 -10.17 14.54
N TRP A 38 8.59 -9.75 15.78
CA TRP A 38 8.12 -8.39 16.05
C TRP A 38 9.14 -7.33 15.63
N ASP A 39 10.41 -7.59 15.88
CA ASP A 39 11.49 -6.66 15.49
C ASP A 39 11.57 -6.53 13.96
N GLU A 40 11.26 -7.58 13.20
CA GLU A 40 11.19 -7.54 11.73
C GLU A 40 10.03 -6.64 11.25
N ALA A 41 8.83 -6.79 11.82
CA ALA A 41 7.69 -5.95 11.49
C ALA A 41 7.93 -4.48 11.87
N LEU A 42 8.49 -4.25 13.06
CA LEU A 42 8.85 -2.92 13.53
C LEU A 42 9.89 -2.27 12.63
N GLN A 43 10.96 -2.99 12.29
CA GLN A 43 12.00 -2.51 11.38
C GLN A 43 11.43 -2.18 9.99
N ALA A 44 10.60 -3.05 9.42
CA ALA A 44 9.95 -2.80 8.14
C ALA A 44 9.08 -1.55 8.18
N THR A 45 8.37 -1.30 9.28
CA THR A 45 7.57 -0.09 9.47
C THR A 45 8.43 1.16 9.54
N VAL A 46 9.53 1.14 10.31
CA VAL A 46 10.51 2.25 10.40
C VAL A 46 11.09 2.60 9.04
N GLU A 47 11.55 1.57 8.30
CA GLU A 47 12.12 1.72 6.97
C GLU A 47 11.09 2.28 5.97
N SER A 48 9.86 1.76 6.00
CA SER A 48 8.75 2.22 5.16
C SER A 48 8.38 3.67 5.46
N LEU A 49 8.24 4.02 6.73
CA LEU A 49 7.90 5.39 7.14
C LEU A 49 8.96 6.38 6.66
N SER A 50 10.24 6.05 6.83
CA SER A 50 11.35 6.90 6.35
C SER A 50 11.34 7.06 4.84
N LEU A 51 11.11 5.97 4.11
CA LEU A 51 11.08 5.96 2.66
C LEU A 51 9.91 6.78 2.12
N TYR A 52 8.72 6.58 2.68
CA TYR A 52 7.50 7.24 2.20
C TYR A 52 7.46 8.72 2.57
N ASP A 53 7.99 9.09 3.74
CA ASP A 53 8.20 10.49 4.13
C ASP A 53 9.07 11.23 3.11
N GLU A 54 10.17 10.61 2.65
CA GLU A 54 11.05 11.18 1.61
C GLU A 54 10.38 11.22 0.24
N ARG A 55 9.66 10.16 -0.15
CA ARG A 55 9.15 10.00 -1.52
C ARG A 55 7.81 10.68 -1.76
N PHE A 56 6.92 10.68 -0.78
CA PHE A 56 5.53 11.13 -0.93
C PHE A 56 5.23 12.43 -0.18
N GLY A 57 5.99 12.71 0.87
CA GLY A 57 5.80 13.87 1.75
C GLY A 57 5.65 13.48 3.22
N PRO A 58 5.69 14.46 4.13
CA PRO A 58 5.84 14.19 5.56
C PRO A 58 4.65 13.45 6.17
N TYR A 59 4.94 12.43 6.97
CA TYR A 59 3.94 11.78 7.81
C TYR A 59 3.42 12.77 8.87
N PRO A 60 2.10 13.01 8.96
CA PRO A 60 1.61 14.16 9.72
C PRO A 60 1.35 13.89 11.20
N TYR A 61 1.48 12.65 11.67
CA TYR A 61 1.19 12.29 13.05
C TYR A 61 2.47 12.03 13.86
N ALA A 62 2.39 12.18 15.19
CA ALA A 62 3.53 11.96 16.08
C ALA A 62 3.73 10.49 16.46
N GLU A 63 2.76 9.64 16.14
CA GLU A 63 2.75 8.22 16.52
C GLU A 63 2.18 7.37 15.38
N LEU A 64 2.68 6.14 15.27
CA LEU A 64 2.14 5.08 14.42
C LEU A 64 2.13 3.78 15.21
N ASP A 65 0.95 3.16 15.34
CA ASP A 65 0.79 1.89 16.01
C ASP A 65 0.71 0.73 14.99
N VAL A 66 1.43 -0.34 15.26
CA VAL A 66 1.34 -1.62 14.56
C VAL A 66 0.81 -2.65 15.54
N VAL A 67 -0.29 -3.30 15.22
CA VAL A 67 -0.92 -4.23 16.16
C VAL A 67 -1.08 -5.61 15.55
N ALA A 68 -0.43 -6.61 16.14
CA ALA A 68 -0.60 -8.01 15.75
C ALA A 68 -1.93 -8.57 16.28
N VAL A 69 -2.82 -9.00 15.38
CA VAL A 69 -4.17 -9.48 15.71
C VAL A 69 -4.53 -10.73 14.89
N PRO A 70 -5.43 -11.61 15.39
CA PRO A 70 -5.83 -12.81 14.66
C PRO A 70 -6.80 -12.50 13.51
N LEU A 71 -6.30 -11.94 12.40
CA LEU A 71 -7.09 -11.74 11.19
C LEU A 71 -7.36 -13.07 10.48
N LYS A 72 -8.58 -13.24 9.94
CA LYS A 72 -9.00 -14.49 9.29
C LYS A 72 -8.97 -14.44 7.76
N ARG A 73 -9.11 -13.27 7.16
CA ARG A 73 -9.28 -13.10 5.71
C ARG A 73 -8.37 -12.05 5.10
N ALA A 74 -7.68 -11.25 5.90
CA ALA A 74 -6.76 -10.23 5.46
C ALA A 74 -5.38 -10.47 6.07
N SER A 75 -4.33 -10.04 5.39
CA SER A 75 -2.95 -10.05 5.87
C SER A 75 -2.67 -8.86 6.78
N GLY A 76 -3.29 -7.72 6.49
CA GLY A 76 -3.29 -6.50 7.28
C GLY A 76 -4.61 -5.76 7.13
N VAL A 77 -4.79 -4.70 7.89
CA VAL A 77 -5.90 -3.74 7.79
C VAL A 77 -5.40 -2.37 8.26
N GLU A 78 -5.64 -1.38 7.45
CA GLU A 78 -5.24 0.01 7.65
C GLU A 78 -6.27 0.80 8.46
N TYR A 79 -5.76 1.73 9.27
CA TYR A 79 -6.52 2.82 9.93
C TYR A 79 -5.60 4.04 10.06
N PRO A 80 -6.13 5.27 10.13
CA PRO A 80 -5.29 6.45 10.37
C PRO A 80 -4.53 6.37 11.70
N GLY A 81 -3.19 6.36 11.62
CA GLY A 81 -2.31 6.31 12.79
C GLY A 81 -2.15 4.93 13.43
N VAL A 82 -2.80 3.89 12.89
CA VAL A 82 -2.62 2.50 13.33
C VAL A 82 -2.92 1.54 12.19
N PHE A 83 -2.15 0.48 12.05
CA PHE A 83 -2.52 -0.63 11.18
C PHE A 83 -2.39 -1.98 11.88
N LEU A 84 -3.16 -2.93 11.40
CA LEU A 84 -3.21 -4.28 11.94
C LEU A 84 -2.42 -5.22 11.06
N LEU A 85 -1.64 -6.11 11.66
CA LEU A 85 -1.01 -7.23 10.96
C LEU A 85 -1.60 -8.54 11.48
N GLY A 86 -1.97 -9.41 10.54
CA GLY A 86 -2.47 -10.73 10.87
C GLY A 86 -1.43 -11.56 11.62
N ALA A 87 -1.82 -12.20 12.73
CA ALA A 87 -0.92 -13.02 13.53
C ALA A 87 -0.22 -14.11 12.71
N SER A 88 -0.87 -14.63 11.66
CA SER A 88 -0.27 -15.60 10.72
C SER A 88 0.93 -15.05 9.94
N GLN A 89 1.07 -13.73 9.81
CA GLN A 89 2.22 -13.11 9.13
C GLN A 89 3.51 -13.27 9.96
N TYR A 90 3.38 -13.44 11.27
CA TYR A 90 4.51 -13.65 12.17
C TYR A 90 4.99 -15.11 12.22
N GLU A 91 4.25 -16.03 11.62
CA GLU A 91 4.68 -17.40 11.46
C GLU A 91 5.87 -17.47 10.49
N GLN A 92 6.82 -18.37 10.79
CA GLN A 92 8.01 -18.51 9.97
C GLN A 92 7.68 -19.13 8.60
N ASN A 93 7.68 -18.31 7.55
CA ASN A 93 7.52 -18.76 6.18
C ASN A 93 8.89 -18.90 5.50
N THR A 94 9.39 -20.14 5.42
CA THR A 94 10.71 -20.43 4.83
C THR A 94 10.75 -20.24 3.31
N GLN A 95 9.59 -20.27 2.64
CA GLN A 95 9.49 -20.08 1.18
C GLN A 95 9.40 -18.59 0.81
N ARG A 96 8.77 -17.79 1.66
CA ARG A 96 8.59 -16.33 1.45
C ARG A 96 8.98 -15.57 2.72
N PRO A 97 10.25 -15.60 3.14
CA PRO A 97 10.68 -14.96 4.38
C PRO A 97 10.46 -13.43 4.37
N PHE A 98 10.40 -12.82 3.18
CA PHE A 98 10.19 -11.38 2.98
C PHE A 98 8.74 -10.93 3.18
N LEU A 99 7.77 -11.84 3.30
CA LEU A 99 6.34 -11.51 3.22
C LEU A 99 5.88 -10.59 4.36
N LEU A 100 6.35 -10.79 5.58
CA LEU A 100 5.98 -9.93 6.72
C LEU A 100 6.39 -8.47 6.47
N GLY A 101 7.62 -8.24 5.98
CA GLY A 101 8.07 -6.88 5.64
C GLY A 101 7.29 -6.27 4.49
N LEU A 102 6.93 -7.08 3.47
CA LEU A 102 6.12 -6.63 2.34
C LEU A 102 4.72 -6.21 2.79
N VAL A 103 4.06 -7.00 3.64
CA VAL A 103 2.73 -6.65 4.18
C VAL A 103 2.82 -5.43 5.11
N ALA A 104 3.80 -5.39 6.02
CA ALA A 104 3.97 -4.25 6.91
C ALA A 104 4.22 -2.94 6.14
N SER A 105 4.98 -3.00 5.05
CA SER A 105 5.23 -1.83 4.19
C SER A 105 3.99 -1.40 3.40
N HIS A 106 3.14 -2.34 2.98
CA HIS A 106 1.85 -2.06 2.35
C HIS A 106 0.91 -1.34 3.32
N GLU A 107 0.71 -1.87 4.52
CA GLU A 107 -0.15 -1.24 5.53
C GLU A 107 0.39 0.13 6.00
N ALA A 108 1.71 0.28 6.06
CA ALA A 108 2.32 1.58 6.34
C ALA A 108 2.06 2.60 5.22
N ALA A 109 1.98 2.18 3.95
CA ALA A 109 1.70 3.07 2.84
C ALA A 109 0.28 3.64 2.86
N HIS A 110 -0.68 2.91 3.41
CA HIS A 110 -2.03 3.39 3.62
C HIS A 110 -2.12 4.58 4.60
N GLN A 111 -1.06 4.89 5.34
CA GLN A 111 -1.00 6.11 6.12
C GLN A 111 -1.00 7.36 5.22
N TRP A 112 -0.45 7.26 3.99
CA TRP A 112 -0.54 8.27 2.92
C TRP A 112 -1.80 8.08 2.08
N TRP A 113 -1.99 6.86 1.54
CA TRP A 113 -3.02 6.48 0.55
C TRP A 113 -4.18 5.78 1.27
N TYR A 114 -5.03 6.48 1.94
CA TYR A 114 -6.20 6.18 2.73
C TYR A 114 -6.27 7.07 3.98
N GLY A 115 -5.25 7.03 4.85
CA GLY A 115 -5.25 7.77 6.12
C GLY A 115 -5.24 9.29 5.95
N VAL A 116 -4.40 9.80 5.05
CA VAL A 116 -4.27 11.24 4.77
C VAL A 116 -4.96 11.63 3.47
N VAL A 117 -4.69 10.95 2.37
CA VAL A 117 -5.41 11.14 1.12
C VAL A 117 -6.42 10.02 1.00
N GLY A 118 -7.69 10.35 1.20
CA GLY A 118 -8.78 9.37 1.08
C GLY A 118 -9.24 9.19 -0.35
N SER A 119 -9.88 8.04 -0.62
CA SER A 119 -10.55 7.72 -1.89
C SER A 119 -11.91 7.09 -1.63
N ASP A 120 -12.73 6.92 -2.66
CA ASP A 120 -13.91 6.07 -2.60
C ASP A 120 -13.49 4.61 -2.80
N VAL A 121 -13.18 3.92 -1.72
CA VAL A 121 -12.67 2.55 -1.73
C VAL A 121 -13.66 1.50 -2.24
N LEU A 122 -14.93 1.86 -2.42
CA LEU A 122 -15.94 0.97 -2.99
C LEU A 122 -16.06 1.15 -4.50
N LEU A 123 -15.98 2.37 -4.99
CA LEU A 123 -16.07 2.66 -6.41
C LEU A 123 -14.71 2.57 -7.11
N HIS A 124 -13.65 2.97 -6.44
CA HIS A 124 -12.29 3.05 -7.00
C HIS A 124 -11.25 2.41 -6.05
N PRO A 125 -11.38 1.11 -5.70
CA PRO A 125 -10.49 0.46 -4.72
C PRO A 125 -9.01 0.46 -5.14
N TRP A 126 -8.72 0.55 -6.43
CA TRP A 126 -7.36 0.60 -6.95
C TRP A 126 -6.60 1.85 -6.51
N GLN A 127 -7.32 2.94 -6.21
CA GLN A 127 -6.69 4.24 -5.94
C GLN A 127 -5.84 4.23 -4.66
N ASP A 128 -6.25 3.49 -3.64
CA ASP A 128 -5.44 3.28 -2.45
C ASP A 128 -4.68 1.96 -2.47
N GLU A 129 -5.32 0.86 -2.84
CA GLU A 129 -4.71 -0.47 -2.81
C GLU A 129 -3.54 -0.64 -3.81
N ALA A 130 -3.70 -0.11 -5.03
CA ALA A 130 -2.61 -0.16 -5.99
C ALA A 130 -1.45 0.76 -5.60
N LEU A 131 -1.73 1.95 -5.04
CA LEU A 131 -0.68 2.84 -4.52
C LEU A 131 0.04 2.22 -3.32
N ALA A 132 -0.69 1.56 -2.40
CA ALA A 132 -0.08 0.87 -1.27
C ALA A 132 0.76 -0.33 -1.73
N THR A 133 0.27 -1.10 -2.70
CA THR A 133 1.01 -2.22 -3.30
C THR A 133 2.26 -1.75 -4.05
N PHE A 134 2.17 -0.69 -4.86
CA PHE A 134 3.33 -0.07 -5.49
C PHE A 134 4.35 0.43 -4.45
N SER A 135 3.88 1.04 -3.37
CA SER A 135 4.74 1.51 -2.29
C SER A 135 5.48 0.35 -1.61
N SER A 136 4.82 -0.79 -1.42
CA SER A 136 5.46 -1.99 -0.89
C SER A 136 6.48 -2.60 -1.87
N LEU A 137 6.24 -2.52 -3.18
CA LEU A 137 7.25 -2.87 -4.19
C LEU A 137 8.46 -1.94 -4.14
N LEU A 138 8.24 -0.63 -3.93
CA LEU A 138 9.31 0.34 -3.75
C LEU A 138 10.15 0.04 -2.49
N TYR A 139 9.50 -0.29 -1.37
CA TYR A 139 10.16 -0.79 -0.17
C TYR A 139 11.00 -2.02 -0.47
N GLN A 140 10.41 -3.01 -1.14
CA GLN A 140 11.10 -4.26 -1.46
C GLN A 140 12.30 -4.04 -2.38
N GLN A 141 12.18 -3.15 -3.35
CA GLN A 141 13.29 -2.78 -4.26
C GLN A 141 14.51 -2.28 -3.48
N ILE A 142 14.30 -1.56 -2.39
CA ILE A 142 15.37 -0.89 -1.61
C ILE A 142 15.88 -1.80 -0.48
N TYR A 143 14.98 -2.36 0.32
CA TYR A 143 15.34 -3.09 1.55
C TYR A 143 15.36 -4.61 1.38
N GLN A 144 14.67 -5.15 0.36
CA GLN A 144 14.62 -6.58 0.08
C GLN A 144 14.95 -6.88 -1.40
N PRO A 145 16.05 -6.34 -1.97
CA PRO A 145 16.30 -6.33 -3.42
C PRO A 145 16.43 -7.73 -4.04
N ARG A 146 16.71 -8.77 -3.24
CA ARG A 146 16.79 -10.15 -3.73
C ARG A 146 15.41 -10.74 -4.02
N SER A 147 14.38 -10.28 -3.34
CA SER A 147 13.01 -10.77 -3.49
C SER A 147 12.21 -9.99 -4.54
N TYR A 148 12.55 -8.72 -4.78
CA TYR A 148 11.84 -7.82 -5.67
C TYR A 148 11.57 -8.39 -7.07
N PRO A 149 12.58 -8.94 -7.81
CA PRO A 149 12.32 -9.46 -9.16
C PRO A 149 11.32 -10.63 -9.18
N GLY A 150 11.36 -11.48 -8.15
CA GLY A 150 10.44 -12.60 -8.03
C GLY A 150 9.00 -12.15 -7.71
N THR A 151 8.84 -11.10 -6.91
CA THR A 151 7.52 -10.51 -6.64
C THR A 151 6.95 -9.85 -7.89
N LEU A 152 7.76 -9.09 -8.61
CA LEU A 152 7.35 -8.45 -9.86
C LEU A 152 6.91 -9.50 -10.90
N GLN A 153 7.71 -10.55 -11.10
CA GLN A 153 7.38 -11.66 -12.00
C GLN A 153 6.08 -12.37 -11.58
N PHE A 154 5.85 -12.53 -10.28
CA PHE A 154 4.60 -13.11 -9.78
C PHE A 154 3.39 -12.23 -10.14
N TYR A 155 3.47 -10.90 -9.97
CA TYR A 155 2.39 -9.99 -10.37
C TYR A 155 2.15 -10.02 -11.89
N GLU A 156 3.20 -9.99 -12.70
CA GLU A 156 3.08 -10.11 -14.17
C GLU A 156 2.39 -11.42 -14.58
N GLN A 157 2.71 -12.52 -13.90
CA GLN A 157 2.09 -13.82 -14.18
C GLN A 157 0.61 -13.84 -13.78
N THR A 158 0.25 -13.39 -12.57
CA THR A 158 -1.15 -13.38 -12.12
C THR A 158 -2.02 -12.49 -13.01
N VAL A 159 -1.51 -11.34 -13.41
CA VAL A 159 -2.18 -10.42 -14.35
C VAL A 159 -2.36 -11.07 -15.72
N SER A 160 -1.32 -11.73 -16.26
CA SER A 160 -1.44 -12.44 -17.54
C SER A 160 -2.48 -13.56 -17.51
N GLU A 161 -2.59 -14.28 -16.40
CA GLU A 161 -3.59 -15.35 -16.21
C GLU A 161 -5.02 -14.76 -16.21
N VAL A 162 -5.24 -13.64 -15.54
CA VAL A 162 -6.54 -12.96 -15.50
C VAL A 162 -6.87 -12.35 -16.87
N ASP A 163 -5.94 -11.65 -17.52
CA ASP A 163 -6.16 -11.04 -18.84
C ASP A 163 -6.53 -12.06 -19.93
N GLN A 164 -6.13 -13.32 -19.79
CA GLN A 164 -6.51 -14.41 -20.70
C GLN A 164 -7.86 -15.05 -20.38
N GLY A 165 -8.33 -14.94 -19.15
CA GLY A 165 -9.55 -15.62 -18.65
C GLY A 165 -10.75 -14.72 -18.42
N SER A 166 -10.54 -13.42 -18.23
CA SER A 166 -11.57 -12.47 -17.80
C SER A 166 -12.14 -11.63 -18.93
N GLY A 167 -13.40 -11.23 -18.77
CA GLY A 167 -14.09 -10.35 -19.74
C GLY A 167 -13.72 -8.88 -19.61
N ASN A 168 -13.58 -8.37 -18.39
CA ASN A 168 -13.16 -6.99 -18.11
C ASN A 168 -11.98 -7.00 -17.14
N THR A 169 -10.84 -6.50 -17.56
CA THR A 169 -9.61 -6.46 -16.80
C THR A 169 -9.11 -5.04 -16.55
N SER A 170 -9.99 -4.04 -16.69
CA SER A 170 -9.71 -2.65 -16.31
C SER A 170 -9.32 -2.58 -14.85
N VAL A 171 -8.32 -1.77 -14.52
CA VAL A 171 -7.86 -1.58 -13.14
C VAL A 171 -8.91 -0.84 -12.32
N ASP A 172 -9.52 0.20 -12.90
CA ASP A 172 -10.58 0.96 -12.23
C ASP A 172 -11.93 0.27 -12.41
N GLN A 173 -12.29 -0.53 -11.42
CA GLN A 173 -13.58 -1.20 -11.31
C GLN A 173 -14.09 -1.15 -9.87
N PRO A 174 -15.39 -0.96 -9.65
CA PRO A 174 -15.95 -0.98 -8.31
C PRO A 174 -15.90 -2.40 -7.70
N VAL A 175 -15.89 -2.47 -6.38
CA VAL A 175 -15.80 -3.76 -5.63
C VAL A 175 -16.89 -4.75 -6.03
N ASP A 176 -18.12 -4.29 -6.33
CA ASP A 176 -19.24 -5.14 -6.70
C ASP A 176 -19.09 -5.79 -8.08
N ALA A 177 -18.24 -5.25 -8.98
CA ALA A 177 -17.90 -5.89 -10.24
C ALA A 177 -17.25 -7.27 -10.07
N PHE A 178 -16.64 -7.53 -8.92
CA PHE A 178 -15.95 -8.78 -8.59
C PHE A 178 -16.83 -9.81 -7.85
N THR A 179 -18.13 -9.51 -7.66
CA THR A 179 -19.04 -10.37 -6.87
C THR A 179 -19.09 -11.82 -7.40
N ASP A 180 -19.16 -11.98 -8.71
CA ASP A 180 -19.20 -13.30 -9.36
C ASP A 180 -17.82 -13.90 -9.64
N HIS A 181 -16.78 -13.09 -9.56
CA HIS A 181 -15.37 -13.44 -9.83
C HIS A 181 -14.42 -12.94 -8.73
N PRO A 182 -14.61 -13.31 -7.45
CA PRO A 182 -13.88 -12.74 -6.33
C PRO A 182 -12.36 -13.03 -6.37
N ASN A 183 -11.93 -14.05 -7.11
CA ASN A 183 -10.52 -14.39 -7.29
C ASN A 183 -9.78 -13.42 -8.24
N GLU A 184 -10.50 -12.57 -8.98
CA GLU A 184 -9.93 -11.61 -9.90
C GLU A 184 -9.63 -10.26 -9.22
N TYR A 185 -10.24 -10.01 -8.06
CA TYR A 185 -10.10 -8.75 -7.32
C TYR A 185 -8.63 -8.43 -7.01
N SER A 186 -7.93 -9.32 -6.33
CA SER A 186 -6.53 -9.09 -5.97
C SER A 186 -5.61 -8.96 -7.19
N PRO A 187 -5.64 -9.86 -8.19
CA PRO A 187 -4.84 -9.71 -9.40
C PRO A 187 -5.08 -8.39 -10.16
N ILE A 188 -6.31 -7.88 -10.18
CA ILE A 188 -6.63 -6.65 -10.94
C ILE A 188 -6.35 -5.41 -10.10
N VAL A 189 -6.91 -5.32 -8.90
CA VAL A 189 -6.84 -4.10 -8.09
C VAL A 189 -5.45 -3.90 -7.50
N TYR A 190 -4.83 -4.94 -6.98
CA TYR A 190 -3.51 -4.87 -6.32
C TYR A 190 -2.37 -5.06 -7.33
N ASP A 191 -2.31 -6.24 -7.98
CA ASP A 191 -1.14 -6.60 -8.78
C ASP A 191 -1.07 -5.77 -10.07
N LYS A 192 -2.16 -5.74 -10.88
CA LYS A 192 -2.21 -4.95 -12.11
C LYS A 192 -2.17 -3.45 -11.83
N GLY A 193 -2.87 -2.99 -10.78
CA GLY A 193 -2.81 -1.62 -10.33
C GLY A 193 -1.40 -1.19 -9.92
N ALA A 194 -0.66 -2.02 -9.19
CA ALA A 194 0.75 -1.73 -8.87
C ALA A 194 1.65 -1.72 -10.11
N LEU A 195 1.44 -2.64 -11.05
CA LEU A 195 2.16 -2.66 -12.33
C LEU A 195 1.88 -1.43 -13.18
N PHE A 196 0.65 -0.87 -13.11
CA PHE A 196 0.36 0.43 -13.72
C PHE A 196 1.31 1.52 -13.22
N PHE A 197 1.50 1.64 -11.90
CA PHE A 197 2.42 2.64 -11.33
C PHE A 197 3.90 2.33 -11.62
N VAL A 198 4.30 1.06 -11.64
CA VAL A 198 5.66 0.67 -12.05
C VAL A 198 5.93 1.14 -13.49
N ASN A 199 5.03 0.85 -14.43
CA ASN A 199 5.18 1.23 -15.83
C ASN A 199 5.06 2.74 -16.05
N LEU A 200 4.19 3.42 -15.28
CA LEU A 200 4.08 4.89 -15.32
C LEU A 200 5.39 5.55 -14.83
N ARG A 201 5.98 5.03 -13.75
CA ARG A 201 7.28 5.48 -13.25
C ARG A 201 8.39 5.28 -14.28
N ASP A 202 8.43 4.13 -14.94
CA ASP A 202 9.40 3.85 -16.00
C ASP A 202 9.23 4.81 -17.21
N LYS A 203 7.99 5.14 -17.54
CA LYS A 203 7.67 6.08 -18.62
C LYS A 203 8.06 7.52 -18.30
N LEU A 204 7.82 7.98 -17.07
CA LEU A 204 8.03 9.37 -16.66
C LEU A 204 9.43 9.64 -16.08
N GLY A 205 10.07 8.59 -15.55
CA GLY A 205 11.28 8.70 -14.73
C GLY A 205 10.99 9.12 -13.30
N ASP A 206 11.90 8.77 -12.40
CA ASP A 206 11.74 8.93 -10.94
C ASP A 206 11.36 10.36 -10.54
N GLN A 207 12.03 11.36 -11.09
CA GLN A 207 11.84 12.74 -10.67
C GLN A 207 10.40 13.21 -10.88
N ILE A 208 9.89 13.07 -12.12
CA ILE A 208 8.53 13.51 -12.48
C ILE A 208 7.49 12.68 -11.73
N PHE A 209 7.70 11.37 -11.65
CA PHE A 209 6.76 10.45 -10.98
C PHE A 209 6.59 10.79 -9.50
N PHE A 210 7.69 10.96 -8.76
CA PHE A 210 7.60 11.27 -7.33
C PHE A 210 7.21 12.73 -7.06
N ASP A 211 7.52 13.67 -7.97
CA ASP A 211 7.00 15.03 -7.89
C ASP A 211 5.47 15.05 -8.03
N ALA A 212 4.92 14.24 -8.94
CA ALA A 212 3.47 14.07 -9.10
C ALA A 212 2.82 13.52 -7.83
N LEU A 213 3.36 12.45 -7.23
CA LEU A 213 2.83 11.87 -6.00
C LEU A 213 2.92 12.83 -4.81
N ARG A 214 4.01 13.61 -4.68
CA ARG A 214 4.12 14.66 -3.65
C ARG A 214 3.09 15.77 -3.87
N SER A 215 2.87 16.17 -5.12
CA SER A 215 1.86 17.16 -5.47
C SER A 215 0.47 16.67 -5.13
N TYR A 216 0.12 15.45 -5.56
CA TYR A 216 -1.15 14.80 -5.22
C TYR A 216 -1.37 14.74 -3.71
N TYR A 217 -0.39 14.19 -2.96
CA TYR A 217 -0.45 14.14 -1.50
C TYR A 217 -0.69 15.51 -0.88
N SER A 218 0.06 16.53 -1.28
CA SER A 218 -0.02 17.86 -0.67
C SER A 218 -1.34 18.58 -0.95
N HIS A 219 -1.94 18.36 -2.13
CA HIS A 219 -3.18 19.02 -2.52
C HIS A 219 -4.43 18.30 -1.99
N GLU A 220 -4.35 16.97 -1.83
CA GLU A 220 -5.50 16.14 -1.47
C GLU A 220 -5.50 15.69 0.00
N GLN A 221 -4.60 16.22 0.83
CA GLN A 221 -4.60 15.92 2.28
C GLN A 221 -5.97 16.15 2.90
N TYR A 222 -6.44 15.11 3.61
CA TYR A 222 -7.70 15.11 4.37
C TYR A 222 -8.97 15.32 3.53
N LYS A 223 -8.89 15.03 2.23
CA LYS A 223 -10.03 14.99 1.31
C LYS A 223 -10.32 13.56 0.86
N ILE A 224 -11.39 13.41 0.09
CA ILE A 224 -11.69 12.23 -0.72
C ILE A 224 -11.33 12.60 -2.15
N ALA A 225 -10.20 12.11 -2.61
CA ALA A 225 -9.69 12.38 -3.95
C ALA A 225 -10.34 11.41 -4.97
N SER A 226 -10.57 11.90 -6.16
CA SER A 226 -11.05 11.11 -7.30
C SER A 226 -9.88 10.52 -8.10
N PRO A 227 -10.11 9.52 -8.97
CA PRO A 227 -9.13 9.08 -9.95
C PRO A 227 -8.56 10.24 -10.80
N ALA A 228 -9.43 11.16 -11.22
CA ALA A 228 -9.01 12.33 -12.01
C ALA A 228 -8.03 13.25 -11.26
N ASP A 229 -8.14 13.38 -9.94
CA ASP A 229 -7.18 14.17 -9.14
C ASP A 229 -5.79 13.50 -9.13
N LEU A 230 -5.75 12.17 -9.02
CA LEU A 230 -4.52 11.40 -9.06
C LEU A 230 -3.87 11.41 -10.46
N LEU A 231 -4.63 11.09 -11.48
CA LEU A 231 -4.14 11.03 -12.87
C LEU A 231 -3.71 12.41 -13.37
N GLY A 232 -4.50 13.45 -13.05
CA GLY A 232 -4.19 14.85 -13.37
C GLY A 232 -2.91 15.38 -12.71
N ALA A 233 -2.53 14.85 -11.54
CA ALA A 233 -1.26 15.19 -10.90
C ALA A 233 -0.05 14.72 -11.74
N PHE A 234 -0.12 13.55 -12.36
CA PHE A 234 0.93 13.05 -13.26
C PHE A 234 1.00 13.86 -14.55
N GLU A 235 -0.13 14.14 -15.19
CA GLU A 235 -0.18 14.95 -16.42
C GLU A 235 0.33 16.38 -16.18
N SER A 236 -0.04 16.98 -15.05
CA SER A 236 0.44 18.30 -14.65
C SER A 236 1.94 18.32 -14.42
N SER A 237 2.49 17.30 -13.78
CA SER A 237 3.92 17.21 -13.47
C SER A 237 4.79 16.97 -14.70
N CYS A 238 4.31 16.16 -15.66
CA CYS A 238 5.04 15.94 -16.92
C CYS A 238 4.76 17.01 -17.98
N SER A 239 3.72 17.82 -17.82
CA SER A 239 3.17 18.70 -18.86
C SER A 239 2.88 17.93 -20.15
N CYS A 240 2.35 16.74 -20.06
CA CYS A 240 2.09 15.81 -21.16
C CYS A 240 0.71 15.16 -21.05
N ASP A 241 0.18 14.66 -22.17
CA ASP A 241 -1.05 13.88 -22.23
C ASP A 241 -0.71 12.39 -21.99
N LEU A 242 -1.38 11.77 -21.05
CA LEU A 242 -1.21 10.35 -20.69
C LEU A 242 -2.48 9.52 -20.94
N SER A 243 -3.51 10.10 -21.57
CA SER A 243 -4.81 9.44 -21.78
C SER A 243 -4.70 8.10 -22.52
N ASP A 244 -3.87 7.99 -23.55
CA ASP A 244 -3.62 6.73 -24.26
C ASP A 244 -2.95 5.68 -23.36
N PHE A 245 -2.09 6.11 -22.44
CA PHE A 245 -1.46 5.21 -21.47
C PHE A 245 -2.48 4.76 -20.43
N TYR A 246 -3.28 5.65 -19.89
CA TYR A 246 -4.32 5.32 -18.91
C TYR A 246 -5.36 4.35 -19.48
N ALA A 247 -5.80 4.57 -20.72
CA ALA A 247 -6.76 3.69 -21.41
C ALA A 247 -6.24 2.24 -21.56
N GLN A 248 -4.93 2.03 -21.74
CA GLN A 248 -4.33 0.68 -21.81
C GLN A 248 -4.48 -0.11 -20.52
N TRP A 249 -4.59 0.57 -19.37
CA TRP A 249 -4.76 -0.04 -18.05
C TRP A 249 -6.20 -0.03 -17.57
N GLY A 250 -7.09 0.64 -18.30
CA GLY A 250 -8.47 0.84 -17.90
C GLY A 250 -8.58 1.65 -16.61
N VAL A 251 -7.85 2.77 -16.55
CA VAL A 251 -7.98 3.82 -15.52
C VAL A 251 -8.44 5.11 -16.20
N GLU A 252 -9.49 5.75 -15.66
CA GLU A 252 -10.11 6.94 -16.24
C GLU A 252 -10.44 7.98 -15.15
#